data_851eea4fa3f98a2eb67a743fd445db5c
#
_entry.id   851eea4fa3f98a2eb67a743fd445db5c
#
_cell.length_a   1.000
_cell.length_b   1.000
_cell.length_c   1.000
_cell.angle_alpha   90.00
_cell.angle_beta   90.00
_cell.angle_gamma   90.00
#
_symmetry.space_group_name_H-M   'P 1'
#
loop_
_entity.id
_entity.type
_entity.pdbx_description
1 polymer ?
#
loop_
_entity_poly.entity_id
_entity_poly.type
_entity_poly.pdbx_seq_one_letter_code
_entity_poly.pdbx_strand_id
1 'polypeptide(L)'
;MKKFILFNSPIFWDTTKEKEQYLSPLGLGYIATYLEKAGIDVTIVDCVKERKSVTDIANFINKMHPDYIGINIFTQNYEMVKFIIESIEIACDCFIGGQAVKSIYFDILQWDTQNRLNIIIGEGEFIIPALVLGLCNQIPEEQKNQKFVYRVNKDSEYFPEDISNVFLDRRYLGNEIVDNHYGEKEIAIITSRGCAFDCAFCGGARSLNKDVTTRIRTEESVIMEIKEILSTYPDIQSIRILDDLFLRNGKSIDMANNIFSKFPQLSWRGMVHVLSLIGNIEKVKDLHNGRCRELFIGIESGSERMRKKINKLGSSDDVITVSKEILENGIDLKGYFIY
;
A
#
# COMPACT_ATOMS: atom_id res chain seq x y z
N MET A 1 -14.82 -20.45 -16.49
CA MET A 1 -13.58 -19.72 -16.15
C MET A 1 -13.56 -19.62 -14.64
N LYS A 2 -12.40 -19.83 -13.98
CA LYS A 2 -12.31 -19.75 -12.51
C LYS A 2 -12.50 -18.29 -12.06
N LYS A 3 -13.33 -18.09 -11.03
CA LYS A 3 -13.73 -16.78 -10.54
C LYS A 3 -12.95 -16.41 -9.28
N PHE A 4 -12.22 -15.32 -9.32
CA PHE A 4 -11.48 -14.77 -8.19
C PHE A 4 -12.10 -13.44 -7.74
N ILE A 5 -12.44 -13.31 -6.46
CA ILE A 5 -12.91 -12.04 -5.88
C ILE A 5 -11.88 -11.52 -4.89
N LEU A 6 -11.38 -10.32 -5.12
CA LEU A 6 -10.49 -9.61 -4.22
C LEU A 6 -11.29 -8.64 -3.35
N PHE A 7 -11.09 -8.67 -2.05
CA PHE A 7 -11.76 -7.79 -1.10
C PHE A 7 -10.78 -6.80 -0.50
N ASN A 8 -11.03 -5.49 -0.71
CA ASN A 8 -10.46 -4.48 0.15
C ASN A 8 -11.19 -4.55 1.50
N SER A 9 -10.53 -5.11 2.49
CA SER A 9 -11.15 -5.51 3.76
C SER A 9 -11.80 -4.32 4.49
N PRO A 10 -12.91 -4.56 5.21
CA PRO A 10 -13.57 -3.51 5.97
C PRO A 10 -12.68 -3.03 7.12
N ILE A 11 -12.86 -1.79 7.51
CA ILE A 11 -12.19 -1.18 8.69
C ILE A 11 -13.16 -0.92 9.84
N PHE A 12 -14.44 -1.24 9.63
CA PHE A 12 -15.51 -1.14 10.62
C PHE A 12 -16.37 -2.41 10.62
N TRP A 13 -16.89 -2.80 11.79
CA TRP A 13 -17.80 -3.93 11.94
C TRP A 13 -19.12 -3.70 11.23
N ASP A 14 -19.66 -2.49 11.39
CA ASP A 14 -20.91 -2.03 10.79
C ASP A 14 -20.68 -0.82 9.91
N THR A 15 -21.67 -0.49 9.08
CA THR A 15 -21.64 0.72 8.25
C THR A 15 -21.59 1.98 9.12
N THR A 16 -20.55 2.77 8.95
CA THR A 16 -20.43 4.06 9.64
C THR A 16 -20.78 5.22 8.72
N LYS A 17 -21.21 6.35 9.31
CA LYS A 17 -21.47 7.60 8.58
C LYS A 17 -20.24 8.50 8.49
N GLU A 18 -19.16 8.17 9.19
CA GLU A 18 -17.95 8.96 9.18
C GLU A 18 -17.26 8.88 7.82
N LYS A 19 -16.85 10.03 7.32
CA LYS A 19 -16.05 10.15 6.10
C LYS A 19 -14.59 10.01 6.49
N GLU A 20 -14.03 8.83 6.36
CA GLU A 20 -12.58 8.68 6.42
C GLU A 20 -11.94 9.06 5.09
N GLN A 21 -10.65 9.42 5.15
CA GLN A 21 -9.88 9.61 3.94
C GLN A 21 -9.75 8.28 3.20
N TYR A 22 -10.54 8.12 2.15
CA TYR A 22 -10.46 6.95 1.29
C TYR A 22 -9.14 6.92 0.55
N LEU A 23 -8.54 5.74 0.49
CA LEU A 23 -7.39 5.42 -0.34
C LEU A 23 -7.72 4.23 -1.21
N SER A 24 -7.53 4.38 -2.52
CA SER A 24 -7.72 3.28 -3.46
C SER A 24 -6.80 2.11 -3.14
N PRO A 25 -7.29 0.86 -3.19
CA PRO A 25 -6.52 -0.33 -2.85
C PRO A 25 -5.55 -0.72 -3.97
N LEU A 26 -4.53 0.10 -4.22
CA LEU A 26 -3.57 -0.08 -5.32
C LEU A 26 -2.94 -1.49 -5.32
N GLY A 27 -2.62 -2.02 -4.13
CA GLY A 27 -2.06 -3.37 -4.00
C GLY A 27 -2.97 -4.45 -4.58
N LEU A 28 -4.29 -4.36 -4.36
CA LEU A 28 -5.26 -5.28 -4.95
C LEU A 28 -5.41 -5.06 -6.45
N GLY A 29 -5.32 -3.81 -6.91
CA GLY A 29 -5.31 -3.47 -8.33
C GLY A 29 -4.14 -4.13 -9.08
N TYR A 30 -2.93 -4.08 -8.50
CA TYR A 30 -1.78 -4.81 -9.05
C TYR A 30 -2.05 -6.32 -9.13
N ILE A 31 -2.54 -6.94 -8.06
CA ILE A 31 -2.85 -8.37 -8.04
C ILE A 31 -3.91 -8.70 -9.11
N ALA A 32 -4.99 -7.92 -9.21
CA ALA A 32 -6.03 -8.11 -10.21
C ALA A 32 -5.49 -8.04 -11.64
N THR A 33 -4.60 -7.07 -11.91
CA THR A 33 -3.95 -6.92 -13.21
C THR A 33 -3.20 -8.18 -13.64
N TYR A 34 -2.47 -8.80 -12.71
CA TYR A 34 -1.69 -10.00 -13.02
C TYR A 34 -2.52 -11.29 -13.02
N LEU A 35 -3.61 -11.34 -12.27
CA LEU A 35 -4.62 -12.41 -12.37
C LEU A 35 -5.30 -12.39 -13.75
N GLU A 36 -5.73 -11.23 -14.24
CA GLU A 36 -6.31 -11.11 -15.60
C GLU A 36 -5.30 -11.50 -16.68
N LYS A 37 -4.05 -11.03 -16.60
CA LYS A 37 -2.98 -11.44 -17.53
C LYS A 37 -2.76 -12.95 -17.56
N ALA A 38 -3.04 -13.63 -16.45
CA ALA A 38 -2.99 -15.10 -16.34
C ALA A 38 -4.28 -15.80 -16.82
N GLY A 39 -5.26 -15.06 -17.35
CA GLY A 39 -6.53 -15.59 -17.85
C GLY A 39 -7.56 -15.95 -16.78
N ILE A 40 -7.45 -15.36 -15.59
CA ILE A 40 -8.36 -15.57 -14.46
C ILE A 40 -9.39 -14.45 -14.43
N ASP A 41 -10.67 -14.79 -14.29
CA ASP A 41 -11.76 -13.81 -14.13
C ASP A 41 -11.71 -13.22 -12.72
N VAL A 42 -11.33 -11.94 -12.61
CA VAL A 42 -11.10 -11.26 -11.35
C VAL A 42 -11.98 -10.02 -11.18
N THR A 43 -12.46 -9.82 -9.96
CA THR A 43 -13.24 -8.64 -9.56
C THR A 43 -12.72 -8.13 -8.22
N ILE A 44 -12.65 -6.81 -8.02
CA ILE A 44 -12.39 -6.19 -6.73
C ILE A 44 -13.70 -5.71 -6.12
N VAL A 45 -13.94 -6.06 -4.87
CA VAL A 45 -15.01 -5.52 -4.02
C VAL A 45 -14.36 -4.62 -2.96
N ASP A 46 -14.58 -3.34 -3.06
CA ASP A 46 -14.04 -2.37 -2.11
C ASP A 46 -14.99 -2.16 -0.94
N CYS A 47 -14.78 -2.95 0.14
CA CYS A 47 -15.67 -2.94 1.31
C CYS A 47 -15.59 -1.63 2.10
N VAL A 48 -14.47 -0.90 2.01
CA VAL A 48 -14.32 0.43 2.63
C VAL A 48 -15.18 1.45 1.90
N LYS A 49 -15.05 1.52 0.59
CA LYS A 49 -15.79 2.46 -0.25
C LYS A 49 -17.28 2.17 -0.27
N GLU A 50 -17.64 0.90 -0.40
CA GLU A 50 -19.03 0.43 -0.43
C GLU A 50 -19.65 0.34 0.96
N ARG A 51 -18.88 0.57 2.03
CA ARG A 51 -19.32 0.48 3.44
C ARG A 51 -20.03 -0.81 3.78
N LYS A 52 -19.47 -1.92 3.34
CA LYS A 52 -20.03 -3.25 3.64
C LYS A 52 -19.70 -3.69 5.05
N SER A 53 -20.70 -4.22 5.77
CA SER A 53 -20.46 -4.87 7.06
C SER A 53 -19.76 -6.22 6.87
N VAL A 54 -19.12 -6.73 7.92
CA VAL A 54 -18.46 -8.05 7.90
C VAL A 54 -19.46 -9.17 7.55
N THR A 55 -20.69 -9.07 8.06
CA THR A 55 -21.76 -10.03 7.79
C THR A 55 -22.21 -9.98 6.31
N ASP A 56 -22.34 -8.77 5.74
CA ASP A 56 -22.68 -8.62 4.32
C ASP A 56 -21.63 -9.25 3.41
N ILE A 57 -20.35 -9.12 3.78
CA ILE A 57 -19.24 -9.70 3.01
C ILE A 57 -19.29 -11.23 3.07
N ALA A 58 -19.44 -11.81 4.27
CA ALA A 58 -19.55 -13.26 4.43
C ALA A 58 -20.75 -13.83 3.64
N ASN A 59 -21.93 -13.20 3.78
CA ASN A 59 -23.12 -13.58 3.02
C ASN A 59 -22.93 -13.43 1.50
N PHE A 60 -22.25 -12.37 1.06
CA PHE A 60 -21.95 -12.17 -0.35
C PHE A 60 -21.05 -13.29 -0.89
N ILE A 61 -19.98 -13.67 -0.17
CA ILE A 61 -19.10 -14.78 -0.56
C ILE A 61 -19.90 -16.09 -0.67
N ASN A 62 -20.67 -16.42 0.36
CA ASN A 62 -21.48 -17.65 0.40
C ASN A 62 -22.53 -17.69 -0.72
N LYS A 63 -23.08 -16.55 -1.14
CA LYS A 63 -24.05 -16.44 -2.24
C LYS A 63 -23.39 -16.54 -3.62
N MET A 64 -22.20 -15.94 -3.79
CA MET A 64 -21.54 -15.82 -5.10
C MET A 64 -20.77 -17.08 -5.51
N HIS A 65 -20.46 -17.97 -4.56
CA HIS A 65 -19.70 -19.20 -4.78
C HIS A 65 -18.43 -19.00 -5.65
N PRO A 66 -17.52 -18.07 -5.29
CA PRO A 66 -16.27 -17.92 -6.04
C PRO A 66 -15.35 -19.11 -5.82
N ASP A 67 -14.52 -19.46 -6.82
CA ASP A 67 -13.48 -20.47 -6.67
C ASP A 67 -12.37 -20.00 -5.72
N TYR A 68 -12.09 -18.69 -5.77
CA TYR A 68 -11.02 -18.04 -5.00
C TYR A 68 -11.49 -16.72 -4.41
N ILE A 69 -11.02 -16.43 -3.21
CA ILE A 69 -11.06 -15.07 -2.64
C ILE A 69 -9.66 -14.61 -2.26
N GLY A 70 -9.43 -13.31 -2.34
CA GLY A 70 -8.26 -12.65 -1.76
C GLY A 70 -8.70 -11.51 -0.86
N ILE A 71 -8.10 -11.38 0.31
CA ILE A 71 -8.41 -10.31 1.26
C ILE A 71 -7.15 -9.75 1.90
N ASN A 72 -7.04 -8.42 1.96
CA ASN A 72 -5.96 -7.76 2.66
C ASN A 72 -6.27 -7.67 4.16
N ILE A 73 -5.22 -7.73 5.00
CA ILE A 73 -5.37 -7.63 6.46
C ILE A 73 -4.40 -6.59 7.03
N PHE A 74 -4.93 -5.78 7.93
CA PHE A 74 -4.21 -4.81 8.74
C PHE A 74 -4.40 -5.13 10.21
N THR A 75 -3.59 -4.58 11.09
CA THR A 75 -3.69 -4.85 12.53
C THR A 75 -5.06 -4.46 13.10
N GLN A 76 -5.61 -3.34 12.65
CA GLN A 76 -6.90 -2.83 13.14
C GLN A 76 -8.13 -3.63 12.69
N ASN A 77 -8.02 -4.42 11.62
CA ASN A 77 -9.16 -5.20 11.12
C ASN A 77 -8.96 -6.72 11.21
N TYR A 78 -8.00 -7.15 12.02
CA TYR A 78 -7.68 -8.57 12.20
C TYR A 78 -8.92 -9.42 12.54
N GLU A 79 -9.67 -9.04 13.58
CA GLU A 79 -10.86 -9.78 14.02
C GLU A 79 -11.99 -9.78 12.97
N MET A 80 -12.11 -8.69 12.18
CA MET A 80 -13.08 -8.59 11.10
C MET A 80 -12.77 -9.58 9.97
N VAL A 81 -11.51 -9.62 9.54
CA VAL A 81 -11.07 -10.54 8.49
C VAL A 81 -11.16 -11.98 8.98
N LYS A 82 -10.79 -12.25 10.22
CA LYS A 82 -10.96 -13.56 10.85
C LYS A 82 -12.42 -14.00 10.80
N PHE A 83 -13.34 -13.16 11.27
CA PHE A 83 -14.77 -13.45 11.25
C PHE A 83 -15.28 -13.77 9.84
N ILE A 84 -14.88 -12.98 8.84
CA ILE A 84 -15.27 -13.22 7.45
C ILE A 84 -14.81 -14.60 6.98
N ILE A 85 -13.53 -14.94 7.18
CA ILE A 85 -12.95 -16.21 6.72
C ILE A 85 -13.58 -17.41 7.43
N GLU A 86 -13.82 -17.31 8.75
CA GLU A 86 -14.44 -18.39 9.53
C GLU A 86 -15.95 -18.56 9.24
N SER A 87 -16.59 -17.55 8.64
CA SER A 87 -17.99 -17.58 8.23
C SER A 87 -18.23 -18.07 6.80
N ILE A 88 -17.17 -18.49 6.09
CA ILE A 88 -17.33 -19.06 4.74
C ILE A 88 -17.76 -20.51 4.83
N GLU A 89 -18.97 -20.80 4.35
CA GLU A 89 -19.61 -22.13 4.40
C GLU A 89 -19.38 -22.94 3.10
N ILE A 90 -18.97 -22.28 2.03
CA ILE A 90 -18.69 -22.89 0.73
C ILE A 90 -17.24 -23.35 0.61
N ALA A 91 -16.96 -24.28 -0.30
CA ALA A 91 -15.59 -24.63 -0.66
C ALA A 91 -14.98 -23.51 -1.51
N CYS A 92 -13.93 -22.87 -0.98
CA CYS A 92 -13.27 -21.73 -1.61
C CYS A 92 -11.82 -21.64 -1.15
N ASP A 93 -10.85 -21.50 -2.08
CA ASP A 93 -9.47 -21.24 -1.69
C ASP A 93 -9.28 -19.74 -1.34
N CYS A 94 -8.77 -19.48 -0.15
CA CYS A 94 -8.60 -18.14 0.38
C CYS A 94 -7.14 -17.68 0.32
N PHE A 95 -6.91 -16.45 -0.14
CA PHE A 95 -5.61 -15.80 -0.16
C PHE A 95 -5.62 -14.62 0.83
N ILE A 96 -4.71 -14.62 1.79
CA ILE A 96 -4.60 -13.59 2.81
C ILE A 96 -3.27 -12.88 2.66
N GLY A 97 -3.31 -11.57 2.43
CA GLY A 97 -2.13 -10.73 2.27
C GLY A 97 -2.27 -9.41 3.02
N GLY A 98 -1.31 -8.52 2.85
CA GLY A 98 -1.32 -7.19 3.46
C GLY A 98 -0.26 -7.00 4.55
N GLN A 99 -0.16 -5.76 5.06
CA GLN A 99 0.97 -5.35 5.90
C GLN A 99 1.08 -6.09 7.23
N ALA A 100 -0.05 -6.54 7.81
CA ALA A 100 -0.04 -7.21 9.10
C ALA A 100 0.42 -8.67 9.02
N VAL A 101 0.24 -9.34 7.87
CA VAL A 101 0.44 -10.80 7.72
C VAL A 101 1.78 -11.27 8.24
N LYS A 102 2.87 -10.56 7.95
CA LYS A 102 4.22 -10.94 8.36
C LYS A 102 4.42 -11.02 9.89
N SER A 103 3.59 -10.32 10.65
CA SER A 103 3.66 -10.28 12.11
C SER A 103 2.63 -11.19 12.79
N ILE A 104 1.57 -11.59 12.07
CA ILE A 104 0.42 -12.30 12.65
C ILE A 104 0.09 -13.63 11.97
N TYR A 105 0.92 -14.09 11.00
CA TYR A 105 0.61 -15.33 10.28
C TYR A 105 0.50 -16.56 11.19
N PHE A 106 1.24 -16.59 12.29
CA PHE A 106 1.10 -17.66 13.31
C PHE A 106 -0.29 -17.72 13.89
N ASP A 107 -0.94 -16.56 14.11
CA ASP A 107 -2.32 -16.50 14.61
C ASP A 107 -3.30 -16.93 13.51
N ILE A 108 -3.06 -16.52 12.25
CA ILE A 108 -3.88 -16.93 11.09
C ILE A 108 -3.85 -18.44 10.88
N LEU A 109 -2.72 -19.10 11.15
CA LEU A 109 -2.62 -20.56 11.10
C LEU A 109 -3.53 -21.26 12.13
N GLN A 110 -4.03 -20.55 13.16
CA GLN A 110 -4.92 -21.11 14.19
C GLN A 110 -6.42 -20.87 13.89
N TRP A 111 -6.75 -20.09 12.84
CA TRP A 111 -8.15 -19.80 12.52
C TRP A 111 -8.94 -21.07 12.24
N ASP A 112 -10.24 -21.08 12.64
CA ASP A 112 -11.13 -22.21 12.46
C ASP A 112 -11.84 -22.13 11.10
N THR A 113 -11.26 -22.77 10.11
CA THR A 113 -11.85 -22.86 8.76
C THR A 113 -11.45 -24.17 8.09
N GLN A 114 -12.38 -24.74 7.33
CA GLN A 114 -12.15 -25.92 6.49
C GLN A 114 -11.58 -25.57 5.12
N ASN A 115 -11.60 -24.29 4.76
CA ASN A 115 -11.09 -23.80 3.48
C ASN A 115 -9.56 -23.75 3.48
N ARG A 116 -8.99 -23.95 2.29
CA ARG A 116 -7.56 -23.78 2.09
C ARG A 116 -7.19 -22.30 2.26
N LEU A 117 -6.20 -22.00 3.11
CA LEU A 117 -5.64 -20.67 3.27
C LEU A 117 -4.25 -20.60 2.65
N ASN A 118 -4.05 -19.67 1.73
CA ASN A 118 -2.75 -19.29 1.19
C ASN A 118 -2.37 -17.92 1.79
N ILE A 119 -1.44 -17.92 2.73
CA ILE A 119 -1.00 -16.74 3.48
C ILE A 119 0.23 -16.18 2.79
N ILE A 120 0.11 -14.99 2.20
CA ILE A 120 1.16 -14.38 1.39
C ILE A 120 1.86 -13.29 2.17
N ILE A 121 3.12 -13.50 2.52
CA ILE A 121 4.00 -12.51 3.13
C ILE A 121 4.83 -11.86 2.03
N GLY A 122 4.64 -10.59 1.79
CA GLY A 122 5.30 -9.86 0.70
C GLY A 122 4.36 -9.53 -0.45
N GLU A 123 4.88 -9.53 -1.66
CA GLU A 123 4.17 -9.09 -2.86
C GLU A 123 3.42 -10.24 -3.54
N GLY A 124 2.15 -10.03 -3.84
CA GLY A 124 1.25 -11.09 -4.31
C GLY A 124 1.10 -11.17 -5.83
N GLU A 125 1.55 -10.15 -6.58
CA GLU A 125 1.22 -9.96 -8.00
C GLU A 125 1.62 -11.15 -8.89
N PHE A 126 2.73 -11.82 -8.58
CA PHE A 126 3.25 -12.92 -9.40
C PHE A 126 2.98 -14.29 -8.79
N ILE A 127 3.06 -14.43 -7.46
CA ILE A 127 2.86 -15.71 -6.81
C ILE A 127 1.40 -16.16 -6.79
N ILE A 128 0.45 -15.21 -6.60
CA ILE A 128 -0.97 -15.58 -6.52
C ILE A 128 -1.47 -16.18 -7.84
N PRO A 129 -1.22 -15.58 -9.02
CA PRO A 129 -1.57 -16.22 -10.29
C PRO A 129 -0.93 -17.61 -10.46
N ALA A 130 0.34 -17.76 -10.09
CA ALA A 130 1.05 -19.05 -10.17
C ALA A 130 0.41 -20.12 -9.27
N LEU A 131 0.00 -19.77 -8.05
CA LEU A 131 -0.70 -20.67 -7.14
C LEU A 131 -2.08 -21.08 -7.69
N VAL A 132 -2.85 -20.13 -8.23
CA VAL A 132 -4.18 -20.40 -8.82
C VAL A 132 -4.10 -21.31 -10.03
N LEU A 133 -3.06 -21.18 -10.83
CA LEU A 133 -2.81 -22.02 -12.01
C LEU A 133 -2.16 -23.37 -11.68
N GLY A 134 -1.72 -23.59 -10.43
CA GLY A 134 -0.97 -24.78 -10.05
C GLY A 134 0.44 -24.82 -10.63
N LEU A 135 1.02 -23.67 -10.97
CA LEU A 135 2.35 -23.50 -11.58
C LEU A 135 3.38 -22.98 -10.57
N CYS A 136 3.01 -22.80 -9.30
CA CYS A 136 3.91 -22.29 -8.28
C CYS A 136 4.93 -23.38 -7.87
N ASN A 137 6.21 -23.08 -8.08
CA ASN A 137 7.32 -23.96 -7.68
C ASN A 137 7.86 -23.64 -6.27
N GLN A 138 7.41 -22.55 -5.67
CA GLN A 138 7.85 -22.16 -4.33
C GLN A 138 7.22 -23.06 -3.27
N ILE A 139 8.07 -23.65 -2.44
CA ILE A 139 7.62 -24.44 -1.29
C ILE A 139 7.14 -23.48 -0.20
N PRO A 140 5.99 -23.74 0.47
CA PRO A 140 5.55 -22.93 1.59
C PRO A 140 6.60 -22.95 2.72
N GLU A 141 6.87 -21.79 3.32
CA GLU A 141 7.76 -21.63 4.47
C GLU A 141 7.23 -22.38 5.70
N GLU A 142 5.91 -22.41 5.84
CA GLU A 142 5.22 -23.10 6.91
C GLU A 142 3.89 -23.69 6.40
N GLN A 143 3.50 -24.82 6.96
CA GLN A 143 2.23 -25.47 6.65
C GLN A 143 1.59 -26.04 7.92
N LYS A 144 0.29 -25.79 8.10
CA LYS A 144 -0.53 -26.41 9.13
C LYS A 144 -1.89 -26.80 8.55
N ASN A 145 -2.17 -28.11 8.47
CA ASN A 145 -3.35 -28.63 7.79
C ASN A 145 -3.46 -28.09 6.35
N GLN A 146 -4.58 -27.43 6.00
CA GLN A 146 -4.80 -26.79 4.69
C GLN A 146 -4.38 -25.31 4.65
N LYS A 147 -3.48 -24.89 5.53
CA LYS A 147 -3.00 -23.50 5.62
C LYS A 147 -1.51 -23.48 5.27
N PHE A 148 -1.15 -22.61 4.31
CA PHE A 148 0.17 -22.54 3.71
C PHE A 148 0.69 -21.11 3.78
N VAL A 149 1.92 -20.94 4.25
CA VAL A 149 2.59 -19.64 4.31
C VAL A 149 3.63 -19.54 3.21
N TYR A 150 3.51 -18.56 2.37
CA TYR A 150 4.47 -18.25 1.31
C TYR A 150 5.11 -16.89 1.57
N ARG A 151 6.43 -16.83 1.58
CA ARG A 151 7.18 -15.58 1.72
C ARG A 151 7.81 -15.19 0.38
N VAL A 152 7.40 -14.06 -0.15
CA VAL A 152 7.97 -13.48 -1.37
C VAL A 152 9.01 -12.43 -0.96
N ASN A 153 10.27 -12.78 -1.14
CA ASN A 153 11.45 -11.96 -0.85
C ASN A 153 12.44 -12.06 -2.01
N LYS A 154 13.62 -11.45 -1.87
CA LYS A 154 14.67 -11.43 -2.91
C LYS A 154 15.12 -12.82 -3.40
N ASP A 155 14.89 -13.87 -2.61
CA ASP A 155 15.25 -15.24 -2.96
C ASP A 155 14.12 -15.99 -3.68
N SER A 156 12.94 -15.36 -3.80
CA SER A 156 11.76 -15.88 -4.49
C SER A 156 11.78 -15.51 -5.98
N GLU A 157 11.50 -16.45 -6.87
CA GLU A 157 11.31 -16.18 -8.30
C GLU A 157 10.12 -15.25 -8.59
N TYR A 158 9.20 -15.09 -7.62
CA TYR A 158 8.03 -14.21 -7.70
C TYR A 158 8.29 -12.80 -7.17
N PHE A 159 9.53 -12.48 -6.77
CA PHE A 159 9.90 -11.16 -6.30
C PHE A 159 10.34 -10.27 -7.45
N PRO A 160 9.62 -9.17 -7.76
CA PRO A 160 10.04 -8.24 -8.79
C PRO A 160 11.22 -7.39 -8.31
N GLU A 161 12.42 -7.67 -8.80
CA GLU A 161 13.61 -6.84 -8.51
C GLU A 161 13.45 -5.44 -9.12
N ASP A 162 12.97 -5.36 -10.35
CA ASP A 162 12.61 -4.10 -11.02
C ASP A 162 11.10 -3.90 -11.02
N ILE A 163 10.66 -2.91 -10.25
CA ILE A 163 9.24 -2.53 -10.16
C ILE A 163 8.81 -1.51 -11.22
N SER A 164 9.72 -1.04 -12.08
CA SER A 164 9.38 -0.14 -13.19
C SER A 164 8.49 -0.80 -14.24
N ASN A 165 8.57 -2.14 -14.33
CA ASN A 165 7.80 -2.96 -15.26
C ASN A 165 6.58 -3.62 -14.60
N VAL A 166 6.27 -3.28 -13.35
CA VAL A 166 5.06 -3.76 -12.67
C VAL A 166 3.92 -2.78 -12.91
N PHE A 167 3.01 -3.14 -13.80
CA PHE A 167 1.92 -2.27 -14.25
C PHE A 167 0.64 -2.50 -13.46
N LEU A 168 -0.14 -1.43 -13.29
CA LEU A 168 -1.45 -1.40 -12.68
C LEU A 168 -2.50 -1.08 -13.74
N ASP A 169 -3.42 -2.01 -13.98
CA ASP A 169 -4.62 -1.70 -14.75
C ASP A 169 -5.66 -1.02 -13.84
N ARG A 170 -5.82 0.27 -14.02
CA ARG A 170 -6.67 1.11 -13.17
C ARG A 170 -8.17 0.84 -13.33
N ARG A 171 -8.58 0.08 -14.35
CA ARG A 171 -9.97 -0.38 -14.50
C ARG A 171 -10.46 -1.15 -13.28
N TYR A 172 -9.56 -1.86 -12.58
CA TYR A 172 -9.87 -2.61 -11.36
C TYR A 172 -10.14 -1.75 -10.13
N LEU A 173 -9.74 -0.49 -10.12
CA LEU A 173 -9.93 0.42 -8.99
C LEU A 173 -11.28 1.15 -9.04
N GLY A 174 -12.01 1.01 -10.16
CA GLY A 174 -13.27 1.71 -10.36
C GLY A 174 -13.10 3.22 -10.32
N ASN A 175 -14.00 3.94 -9.63
CA ASN A 175 -13.83 5.38 -9.41
C ASN A 175 -12.84 5.62 -8.27
N GLU A 176 -11.56 5.73 -8.61
CA GLU A 176 -10.44 5.93 -7.69
C GLU A 176 -10.14 7.40 -7.35
N ILE A 177 -10.82 8.32 -8.04
CA ILE A 177 -10.65 9.77 -7.83
C ILE A 177 -11.24 10.16 -6.49
N VAL A 178 -10.47 10.92 -5.71
CA VAL A 178 -10.91 11.52 -4.46
C VAL A 178 -10.71 13.03 -4.50
N ASP A 179 -11.61 13.78 -3.88
CA ASP A 179 -11.38 15.20 -3.62
C ASP A 179 -10.51 15.30 -2.36
N ASN A 180 -9.31 15.87 -2.51
CA ASN A 180 -8.45 16.12 -1.36
C ASN A 180 -8.95 17.33 -0.55
N HIS A 181 -8.33 17.63 0.58
CA HIS A 181 -8.79 18.73 1.45
C HIS A 181 -8.51 20.13 0.87
N TYR A 182 -7.82 20.23 -0.25
CA TYR A 182 -7.68 21.46 -1.03
C TYR A 182 -8.78 21.62 -2.08
N GLY A 183 -9.70 20.66 -2.21
CA GLY A 183 -10.73 20.61 -3.24
C GLY A 183 -10.20 20.19 -4.61
N GLU A 184 -9.00 19.62 -4.67
CA GLU A 184 -8.39 19.12 -5.92
C GLU A 184 -8.76 17.65 -6.14
N LYS A 185 -9.10 17.29 -7.37
CA LYS A 185 -9.26 15.90 -7.77
C LYS A 185 -7.92 15.19 -7.78
N GLU A 186 -7.80 14.17 -6.96
CA GLU A 186 -6.54 13.48 -6.68
C GLU A 186 -6.61 12.00 -7.03
N ILE A 187 -5.51 11.49 -7.57
CA ILE A 187 -5.26 10.06 -7.80
C ILE A 187 -3.96 9.65 -7.10
N ALA A 188 -3.96 8.42 -6.58
CA ALA A 188 -2.79 7.86 -5.92
C ALA A 188 -1.92 7.03 -6.88
N ILE A 189 -0.59 7.09 -6.68
CA ILE A 189 0.40 6.26 -7.35
C ILE A 189 1.42 5.70 -6.35
N ILE A 190 2.14 4.66 -6.75
CA ILE A 190 3.31 4.12 -6.03
C ILE A 190 4.53 4.31 -6.94
N THR A 191 5.58 4.98 -6.43
CA THR A 191 6.83 5.19 -7.16
C THR A 191 7.98 4.37 -6.60
N SER A 192 7.85 3.89 -5.36
CA SER A 192 8.82 3.00 -4.73
C SER A 192 8.15 2.07 -3.71
N ARG A 193 8.82 0.98 -3.39
CA ARG A 193 8.38 0.01 -2.37
C ARG A 193 9.49 -0.21 -1.36
N GLY A 194 9.13 -0.26 -0.08
CA GLY A 194 10.02 -0.47 1.04
C GLY A 194 10.61 0.80 1.63
N CYS A 195 11.10 0.69 2.87
CA CYS A 195 11.67 1.78 3.64
C CYS A 195 13.03 1.37 4.22
N ALA A 196 13.97 2.32 4.27
CA ALA A 196 15.31 2.09 4.83
C ALA A 196 15.36 2.21 6.36
N PHE A 197 14.30 2.75 6.98
CA PHE A 197 14.24 2.98 8.42
C PHE A 197 13.66 1.77 9.17
N ASP A 198 13.96 1.70 10.48
CA ASP A 198 13.60 0.58 11.35
C ASP A 198 12.77 1.02 12.55
N CYS A 199 11.72 1.80 12.31
CA CYS A 199 10.84 2.27 13.36
C CYS A 199 10.06 1.09 13.97
N ALA A 200 10.12 0.93 15.32
CA ALA A 200 9.65 -0.25 16.03
C ALA A 200 8.13 -0.54 15.88
N PHE A 201 7.34 0.47 15.55
CA PHE A 201 5.88 0.39 15.39
C PHE A 201 5.44 0.16 13.93
N CYS A 202 6.37 0.25 12.97
CA CYS A 202 6.03 0.35 11.55
C CYS A 202 6.05 -1.00 10.85
N GLY A 203 4.97 -1.35 10.15
CA GLY A 203 4.93 -2.52 9.30
C GLY A 203 5.95 -2.50 8.14
N GLY A 204 6.40 -1.31 7.71
CA GLY A 204 7.46 -1.11 6.72
C GLY A 204 8.88 -1.19 7.30
N ALA A 205 9.05 -1.42 8.62
CA ALA A 205 10.35 -1.44 9.29
C ALA A 205 11.34 -2.42 8.62
N ARG A 206 12.58 -1.97 8.46
CA ARG A 206 13.63 -2.77 7.83
C ARG A 206 13.87 -4.13 8.50
N SER A 207 13.80 -4.18 9.83
CA SER A 207 13.98 -5.42 10.60
C SER A 207 12.92 -6.48 10.31
N LEU A 208 11.69 -6.04 9.99
CA LEU A 208 10.58 -6.92 9.59
C LEU A 208 10.65 -7.33 8.11
N ASN A 209 11.47 -6.63 7.31
CA ASN A 209 11.58 -6.81 5.86
C ASN A 209 13.05 -7.02 5.45
N LYS A 210 13.80 -7.78 6.24
CA LYS A 210 15.26 -7.97 6.06
C LYS A 210 15.65 -8.43 4.65
N ASP A 211 14.81 -9.25 4.05
CA ASP A 211 15.04 -9.86 2.75
C ASP A 211 14.37 -9.11 1.60
N VAL A 212 13.85 -7.90 1.88
CA VAL A 212 13.24 -7.02 0.88
C VAL A 212 14.05 -5.74 0.77
N THR A 213 14.58 -5.46 -0.41
CA THR A 213 15.30 -4.20 -0.69
C THR A 213 14.34 -3.08 -1.04
N THR A 214 14.72 -1.84 -0.76
CA THR A 214 13.99 -0.67 -1.28
C THR A 214 14.19 -0.62 -2.80
N ARG A 215 13.10 -0.64 -3.55
CA ARG A 215 13.08 -0.58 -5.01
C ARG A 215 12.36 0.68 -5.47
N ILE A 216 12.89 1.29 -6.51
CA ILE A 216 12.43 2.58 -7.02
C ILE A 216 12.13 2.40 -8.51
N ARG A 217 11.02 2.92 -8.96
CA ARG A 217 10.66 2.98 -10.37
C ARG A 217 11.55 4.02 -11.08
N THR A 218 11.82 3.79 -12.37
CA THR A 218 12.46 4.81 -13.19
C THR A 218 11.55 6.03 -13.39
N GLU A 219 12.15 7.20 -13.64
CA GLU A 219 11.40 8.42 -13.94
C GLU A 219 10.47 8.22 -15.13
N GLU A 220 10.95 7.52 -16.18
CA GLU A 220 10.18 7.21 -17.38
C GLU A 220 8.92 6.40 -17.06
N SER A 221 9.05 5.37 -16.20
CA SER A 221 7.92 4.54 -15.80
C SER A 221 6.85 5.35 -15.07
N VAL A 222 7.25 6.23 -14.14
CA VAL A 222 6.33 7.10 -13.42
C VAL A 222 5.67 8.13 -14.35
N ILE A 223 6.45 8.74 -15.25
CA ILE A 223 5.95 9.69 -16.24
C ILE A 223 4.94 9.03 -17.19
N MET A 224 5.19 7.80 -17.60
CA MET A 224 4.25 7.04 -18.43
C MET A 224 2.92 6.81 -17.73
N GLU A 225 2.94 6.40 -16.47
CA GLU A 225 1.73 6.20 -15.67
C GLU A 225 0.94 7.52 -15.48
N ILE A 226 1.62 8.63 -15.18
CA ILE A 226 0.96 9.94 -15.05
C ILE A 226 0.31 10.36 -16.37
N LYS A 227 0.97 10.12 -17.52
CA LYS A 227 0.39 10.40 -18.84
C LYS A 227 -0.86 9.55 -19.10
N GLU A 228 -0.83 8.28 -18.74
CA GLU A 228 -1.98 7.38 -18.87
C GLU A 228 -3.15 7.85 -17.97
N ILE A 229 -2.86 8.23 -16.73
CA ILE A 229 -3.85 8.82 -15.81
C ILE A 229 -4.49 10.07 -16.44
N LEU A 230 -3.70 10.99 -16.94
CA LEU A 230 -4.21 12.23 -17.56
C LEU A 230 -4.97 11.98 -18.86
N SER A 231 -4.62 10.94 -19.59
CA SER A 231 -5.38 10.53 -20.79
C SER A 231 -6.76 9.98 -20.43
N THR A 232 -6.87 9.27 -19.31
CA THR A 232 -8.11 8.67 -18.85
C THR A 232 -8.96 9.66 -18.04
N TYR A 233 -8.29 10.48 -17.24
CA TYR A 233 -8.89 11.44 -16.30
C TYR A 233 -8.27 12.83 -16.49
N PRO A 234 -8.66 13.58 -17.53
CA PRO A 234 -8.01 14.84 -17.91
C PRO A 234 -8.21 15.98 -16.90
N ASP A 235 -9.14 15.83 -15.98
CA ASP A 235 -9.48 16.82 -14.95
C ASP A 235 -8.80 16.57 -13.59
N ILE A 236 -7.86 15.61 -13.51
CA ILE A 236 -7.02 15.40 -12.33
C ILE A 236 -6.11 16.60 -12.10
N GLN A 237 -6.02 17.03 -10.84
CA GLN A 237 -5.27 18.20 -10.40
C GLN A 237 -4.15 17.86 -9.43
N SER A 238 -4.21 16.69 -8.79
CA SER A 238 -3.24 16.28 -7.76
C SER A 238 -2.85 14.80 -7.87
N ILE A 239 -1.59 14.52 -7.60
CA ILE A 239 -1.07 13.15 -7.45
C ILE A 239 -0.67 12.93 -6.00
N ARG A 240 -1.22 11.89 -5.38
CA ARG A 240 -0.80 11.41 -4.07
C ARG A 240 0.16 10.25 -4.20
N ILE A 241 1.37 10.42 -3.70
CA ILE A 241 2.39 9.36 -3.71
C ILE A 241 2.25 8.53 -2.42
N LEU A 242 1.92 7.24 -2.57
CA LEU A 242 1.65 6.30 -1.46
C LEU A 242 2.86 5.42 -1.13
N ASP A 243 4.05 5.89 -1.38
CA ASP A 243 5.28 5.22 -0.99
C ASP A 243 5.41 5.17 0.54
N ASP A 244 6.00 4.11 1.08
CA ASP A 244 6.42 4.07 2.49
C ASP A 244 7.36 5.23 2.82
N LEU A 245 8.18 5.63 1.86
CA LEU A 245 9.10 6.75 1.93
C LEU A 245 9.43 7.27 0.53
N PHE A 246 8.80 8.34 0.10
CA PHE A 246 9.02 8.92 -1.24
C PHE A 246 10.35 9.68 -1.32
N LEU A 247 10.50 10.76 -0.54
CA LEU A 247 11.73 11.53 -0.52
C LEU A 247 12.73 10.93 0.47
N ARG A 248 13.75 10.25 -0.06
CA ARG A 248 14.76 9.52 0.71
C ARG A 248 16.07 10.26 0.86
N ASN A 249 16.43 11.07 -0.13
CA ASN A 249 17.70 11.81 -0.21
C ASN A 249 17.62 12.85 -1.34
N GLY A 250 18.70 13.59 -1.58
CA GLY A 250 18.77 14.62 -2.63
C GLY A 250 18.42 14.09 -4.03
N LYS A 251 18.80 12.86 -4.38
CA LYS A 251 18.46 12.28 -5.69
C LYS A 251 16.95 12.06 -5.86
N SER A 252 16.26 11.66 -4.79
CA SER A 252 14.79 11.50 -4.87
C SER A 252 14.07 12.85 -4.95
N ILE A 253 14.65 13.92 -4.40
CA ILE A 253 14.15 15.29 -4.59
C ILE A 253 14.31 15.71 -6.06
N ASP A 254 15.50 15.50 -6.63
CA ASP A 254 15.79 15.81 -8.05
C ASP A 254 14.84 15.02 -8.97
N MET A 255 14.62 13.72 -8.68
CA MET A 255 13.67 12.89 -9.42
C MET A 255 12.24 13.43 -9.35
N ALA A 256 11.77 13.82 -8.16
CA ALA A 256 10.44 14.41 -8.01
C ALA A 256 10.29 15.68 -8.86
N ASN A 257 11.28 16.59 -8.80
CA ASN A 257 11.30 17.82 -9.58
C ASN A 257 11.32 17.53 -11.10
N ASN A 258 12.14 16.57 -11.55
CA ASN A 258 12.20 16.16 -12.96
C ASN A 258 10.87 15.61 -13.48
N ILE A 259 10.19 14.79 -12.67
CA ILE A 259 8.90 14.23 -13.04
C ILE A 259 7.85 15.34 -13.11
N PHE A 260 7.66 16.09 -12.03
CA PHE A 260 6.53 17.03 -11.93
C PHE A 260 6.74 18.32 -12.73
N SER A 261 7.98 18.68 -13.09
CA SER A 261 8.24 19.76 -14.06
C SER A 261 7.60 19.50 -15.44
N LYS A 262 7.35 18.23 -15.80
CA LYS A 262 6.70 17.84 -17.05
C LYS A 262 5.17 17.95 -16.98
N PHE A 263 4.61 18.16 -15.80
CA PHE A 263 3.17 18.23 -15.53
C PHE A 263 2.83 19.49 -14.71
N PRO A 264 3.03 20.70 -15.28
CA PRO A 264 2.85 21.95 -14.54
C PRO A 264 1.42 22.19 -14.04
N GLN A 265 0.44 21.45 -14.57
CA GLN A 265 -0.96 21.49 -14.13
C GLN A 265 -1.24 20.66 -12.88
N LEU A 266 -0.32 19.76 -12.49
CA LEU A 266 -0.51 18.88 -11.34
C LEU A 266 0.21 19.40 -10.10
N SER A 267 -0.45 19.36 -8.96
CA SER A 267 0.19 19.35 -7.65
C SER A 267 0.53 17.92 -7.22
N TRP A 268 1.35 17.77 -6.20
CA TRP A 268 1.60 16.45 -5.61
C TRP A 268 1.83 16.52 -4.09
N ARG A 269 1.61 15.37 -3.43
CA ARG A 269 1.79 15.18 -1.99
C ARG A 269 2.47 13.84 -1.73
N GLY A 270 3.34 13.77 -0.71
CA GLY A 270 4.06 12.51 -0.43
C GLY A 270 4.70 12.44 0.94
N MET A 271 5.12 11.23 1.30
CA MET A 271 5.76 10.94 2.58
C MET A 271 7.26 11.27 2.55
N VAL A 272 7.73 11.85 3.65
CA VAL A 272 9.15 12.15 3.85
C VAL A 272 9.59 11.81 5.27
N HIS A 273 10.85 11.46 5.44
CA HIS A 273 11.47 11.35 6.76
C HIS A 273 12.34 12.58 7.04
N VAL A 274 12.35 13.07 8.28
CA VAL A 274 13.09 14.29 8.65
C VAL A 274 14.56 14.22 8.25
N LEU A 275 15.23 13.07 8.44
CA LEU A 275 16.63 12.88 8.06
C LEU A 275 16.87 12.93 6.54
N SER A 276 15.85 12.66 5.74
CA SER A 276 15.97 12.76 4.28
C SER A 276 16.07 14.22 3.81
N LEU A 277 15.43 15.14 4.54
CA LEU A 277 15.46 16.57 4.23
C LEU A 277 16.56 17.33 4.96
N ILE A 278 16.85 17.02 6.23
CA ILE A 278 17.87 17.76 6.98
C ILE A 278 19.24 17.73 6.30
N GLY A 279 19.59 16.62 5.67
CA GLY A 279 20.80 16.48 4.88
C GLY A 279 20.77 17.12 3.48
N ASN A 280 19.62 17.70 3.07
CA ASN A 280 19.40 18.32 1.76
C ASN A 280 18.44 19.52 1.90
N ILE A 281 18.60 20.26 2.99
CA ILE A 281 17.64 21.30 3.39
C ILE A 281 17.53 22.40 2.33
N GLU A 282 18.65 22.71 1.66
CA GLU A 282 18.74 23.69 0.59
C GLU A 282 17.88 23.36 -0.64
N LYS A 283 17.51 22.07 -0.81
CA LYS A 283 16.67 21.61 -1.91
C LYS A 283 15.18 21.69 -1.62
N VAL A 284 14.75 22.04 -0.40
CA VAL A 284 13.32 22.12 -0.05
C VAL A 284 12.59 23.16 -0.90
N LYS A 285 13.23 24.30 -1.17
CA LYS A 285 12.71 25.33 -2.07
C LYS A 285 12.41 24.82 -3.48
N ASP A 286 13.20 23.85 -3.96
CA ASP A 286 13.01 23.29 -5.30
C ASP A 286 11.74 22.44 -5.37
N LEU A 287 11.32 21.82 -4.26
CA LEU A 287 10.06 21.06 -4.17
C LEU A 287 8.84 21.96 -4.38
N HIS A 288 8.86 23.18 -3.85
CA HIS A 288 7.77 24.16 -4.09
C HIS A 288 7.70 24.52 -5.59
N ASN A 289 8.83 24.80 -6.19
CA ASN A 289 8.92 25.06 -7.64
C ASN A 289 8.48 23.83 -8.46
N GLY A 290 8.76 22.62 -7.95
CA GLY A 290 8.30 21.33 -8.46
C GLY A 290 6.83 20.99 -8.12
N ARG A 291 6.02 21.96 -7.68
CA ARG A 291 4.58 21.79 -7.40
C ARG A 291 4.24 20.86 -6.23
N CYS A 292 5.18 20.65 -5.28
CA CYS A 292 4.87 19.99 -4.02
C CYS A 292 3.85 20.82 -3.24
N ARG A 293 2.68 20.23 -2.96
CA ARG A 293 1.61 20.89 -2.22
C ARG A 293 1.71 20.65 -0.73
N GLU A 294 2.00 19.40 -0.35
CA GLU A 294 2.04 18.99 1.05
C GLU A 294 3.03 17.85 1.26
N LEU A 295 3.77 17.90 2.35
CA LEU A 295 4.62 16.80 2.81
C LEU A 295 4.07 16.18 4.08
N PHE A 296 4.11 14.83 4.14
CA PHE A 296 3.71 14.06 5.30
C PHE A 296 4.95 13.64 6.09
N ILE A 297 5.04 14.04 7.35
CA ILE A 297 6.17 13.69 8.22
C ILE A 297 5.69 12.88 9.43
N GLY A 298 6.31 11.72 9.64
CA GLY A 298 6.19 11.01 10.90
C GLY A 298 7.00 11.72 11.98
N ILE A 299 6.37 12.46 12.86
CA ILE A 299 6.99 13.12 14.02
C ILE A 299 6.97 12.14 15.19
N GLU A 300 5.88 11.43 15.35
CA GLU A 300 5.54 10.40 16.33
C GLU A 300 5.47 10.91 17.77
N SER A 301 6.46 11.66 18.23
CA SER A 301 6.47 12.25 19.58
C SER A 301 7.39 13.48 19.63
N GLY A 302 7.02 14.49 20.41
CA GLY A 302 7.89 15.61 20.78
C GLY A 302 8.98 15.23 21.79
N SER A 303 8.89 14.04 22.42
CA SER A 303 9.88 13.58 23.41
C SER A 303 10.98 12.76 22.75
N GLU A 304 12.22 13.22 22.85
CA GLU A 304 13.39 12.47 22.34
C GLU A 304 13.53 11.09 23.01
N ARG A 305 13.20 10.97 24.30
CA ARG A 305 13.21 9.70 25.02
C ARG A 305 12.23 8.71 24.38
N MET A 306 11.03 9.16 24.03
CA MET A 306 10.02 8.31 23.38
C MET A 306 10.44 7.97 21.94
N ARG A 307 10.95 8.93 21.19
CA ARG A 307 11.45 8.69 19.81
C ARG A 307 12.57 7.66 19.80
N LYS A 308 13.53 7.75 20.73
CA LYS A 308 14.58 6.72 20.89
C LYS A 308 13.99 5.35 21.21
N LYS A 309 12.99 5.29 22.11
CA LYS A 309 12.35 4.02 22.51
C LYS A 309 11.65 3.31 21.33
N ILE A 310 11.06 4.06 20.43
CA ILE A 310 10.39 3.53 19.22
C ILE A 310 11.31 3.48 17.98
N ASN A 311 12.60 3.68 18.17
CA ASN A 311 13.63 3.72 17.13
C ASN A 311 13.31 4.71 15.98
N LYS A 312 12.69 5.85 16.33
CA LYS A 312 12.44 6.95 15.38
C LYS A 312 13.64 7.89 15.34
N LEU A 313 14.36 7.85 14.24
CA LEU A 313 15.59 8.63 14.06
C LEU A 313 15.29 10.13 13.79
N GLY A 314 16.30 10.97 14.05
CA GLY A 314 16.22 12.44 13.97
C GLY A 314 15.93 13.07 15.34
N SER A 315 16.53 14.19 15.65
CA SER A 315 16.31 14.96 16.89
C SER A 315 15.03 15.81 16.82
N SER A 316 14.59 16.33 17.94
CA SER A 316 13.50 17.32 17.98
C SER A 316 13.88 18.60 17.23
N ASP A 317 15.16 19.00 17.31
CA ASP A 317 15.67 20.18 16.60
C ASP A 317 15.67 19.96 15.08
N ASP A 318 16.02 18.74 14.61
CA ASP A 318 15.91 18.40 13.18
C ASP A 318 14.46 18.52 12.70
N VAL A 319 13.49 18.03 13.50
CA VAL A 319 12.05 18.14 13.17
C VAL A 319 11.63 19.60 13.07
N ILE A 320 12.03 20.44 14.04
CA ILE A 320 11.69 21.87 14.05
C ILE A 320 12.31 22.57 12.83
N THR A 321 13.59 22.31 12.56
CA THR A 321 14.32 22.92 11.44
C THR A 321 13.69 22.57 10.11
N VAL A 322 13.45 21.28 9.86
CA VAL A 322 12.83 20.81 8.62
C VAL A 322 11.39 21.33 8.48
N SER A 323 10.62 21.34 9.57
CA SER A 323 9.24 21.85 9.53
C SER A 323 9.18 23.34 9.18
N LYS A 324 10.06 24.15 9.76
CA LYS A 324 10.16 25.58 9.43
C LYS A 324 10.51 25.77 7.97
N GLU A 325 11.53 25.08 7.47
CA GLU A 325 11.97 25.22 6.09
C GLU A 325 10.86 24.84 5.09
N ILE A 326 10.11 23.77 5.37
CA ILE A 326 8.97 23.35 4.54
C ILE A 326 7.93 24.49 4.48
N LEU A 327 7.51 25.00 5.64
CA LEU A 327 6.46 26.02 5.74
C LEU A 327 6.92 27.39 5.17
N GLU A 328 8.16 27.78 5.41
CA GLU A 328 8.75 29.03 4.89
C GLU A 328 8.87 29.02 3.35
N ASN A 329 9.00 27.83 2.74
CA ASN A 329 8.96 27.66 1.29
C ASN A 329 7.55 27.44 0.72
N GLY A 330 6.49 27.66 1.50
CA GLY A 330 5.09 27.63 1.03
C GLY A 330 4.56 26.22 0.74
N ILE A 331 5.16 25.18 1.34
CA ILE A 331 4.70 23.79 1.27
C ILE A 331 3.95 23.49 2.58
N ASP A 332 2.77 22.90 2.47
CA ASP A 332 2.00 22.50 3.65
C ASP A 332 2.61 21.25 4.31
N LEU A 333 2.43 21.15 5.63
CA LEU A 333 3.01 20.08 6.43
C LEU A 333 1.94 19.33 7.22
N LYS A 334 1.87 18.01 7.03
CA LYS A 334 1.05 17.12 7.85
C LYS A 334 1.95 16.28 8.76
N GLY A 335 1.89 16.52 10.06
CA GLY A 335 2.61 15.75 11.07
C GLY A 335 1.79 14.56 11.59
N TYR A 336 2.39 13.37 11.64
CA TYR A 336 1.79 12.21 12.29
C TYR A 336 2.36 12.02 13.69
N PHE A 337 1.50 11.68 14.66
CA PHE A 337 1.84 11.46 16.06
C PHE A 337 1.24 10.14 16.55
N ILE A 338 1.94 9.48 17.47
CA ILE A 338 1.47 8.29 18.19
C ILE A 338 1.05 8.74 19.60
N TYR A 339 -0.17 8.39 19.99
CA TYR A 339 -0.76 8.70 21.28
C TYR A 339 -0.78 7.48 22.19
#